data_73c69daef895365c4ebef67a1fbbd679
#
_entry.id   73c69daef895365c4ebef67a1fbbd679
#
_cell.length_a   1.000
_cell.length_b   1.000
_cell.length_c   1.000
_cell.angle_alpha   90.00
_cell.angle_beta   90.00
_cell.angle_gamma   90.00
#
_symmetry.space_group_name_H-M   'P 1'
#
loop_
_entity.id
_entity.type
_entity.pdbx_description
1 polymer ?
#
loop_
_entity_poly.entity_id
_entity_poly.type
_entity_poly.pdbx_seq_one_letter_code
_entity_poly.pdbx_strand_id
1 'polypeptide(L)'
;MSLGTERHLAVHTYGDPDASPKAYLQGGLHAGELPGPLALHHLIRRLDAGEDEILGHVMIVPVANPIGQSQVLRGAMVGRFAESDGSNFNRGFPDVSREVADVVAGRLSTDPDANLVLVREAIADVLADRAESATSEIDYLRVTLMRLACDADLALDLHCEEEGLVHLYLDKTLWPAEQRLARTLASEVTLLTDVTGSMSFDEALGTPWRHLAGGAAEAIPAGPVVSTVELRGAADVGDALAEEDADRLYRALQIYGVVGGGEESAAEDGPALWAMPVEGMERVTAPTPGIISFRVPLGAEVEEGQPIADLIDPTADDPAEGRLELTAGCAGLVYARRAQRFAPTGATVAKIASDRTTASATTHLTD
;
A
#
# COMPACT_ATOMS: atom_id res chain seq x y z
N MET A 1 -14.69 -4.96 21.72
CA MET A 1 -15.85 -4.00 21.73
C MET A 1 -16.45 -3.90 23.11
N SER A 2 -17.05 -2.75 23.46
CA SER A 2 -17.84 -2.59 24.68
C SER A 2 -19.28 -2.98 24.42
N LEU A 3 -20.01 -3.34 25.47
CA LEU A 3 -21.45 -3.64 25.36
C LEU A 3 -22.21 -2.46 24.73
N GLY A 4 -23.06 -2.75 23.75
CA GLY A 4 -23.87 -1.74 23.06
C GLY A 4 -23.12 -0.93 22.02
N THR A 5 -21.92 -1.35 21.60
CA THR A 5 -21.17 -0.74 20.48
C THR A 5 -21.08 -1.69 19.29
N GLU A 6 -21.18 -1.14 18.10
CA GLU A 6 -21.02 -1.82 16.82
C GLU A 6 -20.04 -1.04 15.95
N ARG A 7 -19.33 -1.74 15.06
CA ARG A 7 -18.49 -1.14 14.02
C ARG A 7 -18.92 -1.69 12.67
N HIS A 8 -18.95 -0.82 11.68
CA HIS A 8 -19.37 -1.15 10.32
C HIS A 8 -18.30 -0.77 9.32
N LEU A 9 -18.14 -1.58 8.27
CA LEU A 9 -17.45 -1.20 7.05
C LEU A 9 -18.49 -0.74 6.04
N ALA A 10 -18.35 0.47 5.51
CA ALA A 10 -19.10 0.90 4.35
C ALA A 10 -18.45 0.28 3.11
N VAL A 11 -19.23 -0.45 2.32
CA VAL A 11 -18.79 -1.08 1.08
C VAL A 11 -19.68 -0.59 -0.04
N HIS A 12 -19.07 0.06 -1.04
CA HIS A 12 -19.74 0.49 -2.27
C HIS A 12 -19.44 -0.51 -3.38
N THR A 13 -20.46 -0.95 -4.11
CA THR A 13 -20.30 -1.95 -5.18
C THR A 13 -20.92 -1.48 -6.47
N TYR A 14 -20.28 -1.76 -7.59
CA TYR A 14 -20.73 -1.40 -8.94
C TYR A 14 -20.54 -2.58 -9.88
N GLY A 15 -21.47 -2.72 -10.82
CA GLY A 15 -21.49 -3.82 -11.79
C GLY A 15 -22.07 -5.13 -11.24
N ASP A 16 -21.96 -6.18 -12.02
CA ASP A 16 -22.46 -7.50 -11.66
C ASP A 16 -21.42 -8.21 -10.76
N PRO A 17 -21.81 -8.68 -9.56
CA PRO A 17 -20.87 -9.37 -8.65
C PRO A 17 -20.28 -10.66 -9.24
N ASP A 18 -20.91 -11.24 -10.25
CA ASP A 18 -20.41 -12.44 -10.93
C ASP A 18 -19.56 -12.12 -12.18
N ALA A 19 -19.51 -10.84 -12.59
CA ALA A 19 -18.70 -10.41 -13.74
C ALA A 19 -17.20 -10.37 -13.42
N SER A 20 -16.40 -10.49 -14.46
CA SER A 20 -14.94 -10.29 -14.42
C SER A 20 -14.53 -9.30 -15.53
N PRO A 21 -13.46 -8.55 -15.34
CA PRO A 21 -12.55 -8.56 -14.18
C PRO A 21 -13.13 -7.87 -12.93
N LYS A 22 -12.58 -8.18 -11.76
CA LYS A 22 -12.98 -7.58 -10.46
C LYS A 22 -11.91 -6.67 -9.92
N ALA A 23 -12.31 -5.52 -9.39
CA ALA A 23 -11.42 -4.59 -8.70
C ALA A 23 -11.88 -4.34 -7.27
N TYR A 24 -10.93 -4.34 -6.34
CA TYR A 24 -11.08 -3.97 -4.95
C TYR A 24 -10.20 -2.76 -4.62
N LEU A 25 -10.77 -1.72 -4.00
CA LEU A 25 -10.03 -0.56 -3.56
C LEU A 25 -10.39 -0.24 -2.11
N GLN A 26 -9.38 -0.02 -1.27
CA GLN A 26 -9.59 0.42 0.11
C GLN A 26 -8.70 1.59 0.46
N GLY A 27 -9.08 2.34 1.52
CA GLY A 27 -8.28 3.41 2.08
C GLY A 27 -8.49 3.52 3.58
N GLY A 28 -7.63 4.27 4.26
CA GLY A 28 -7.77 4.52 5.70
C GLY A 28 -7.57 3.28 6.57
N LEU A 29 -6.79 2.30 6.14
CA LEU A 29 -6.34 1.19 6.98
C LEU A 29 -5.47 1.70 8.13
N HIS A 30 -4.56 2.65 7.86
CA HIS A 30 -4.03 3.55 8.86
C HIS A 30 -4.95 4.76 8.98
N ALA A 31 -5.66 4.89 10.08
CA ALA A 31 -6.80 5.81 10.22
C ALA A 31 -6.48 7.30 9.99
N GLY A 32 -5.24 7.72 10.25
CA GLY A 32 -4.78 9.10 10.05
C GLY A 32 -4.39 9.44 8.60
N GLU A 33 -4.37 8.47 7.71
CA GLU A 33 -3.98 8.62 6.31
C GLU A 33 -5.21 8.93 5.45
N LEU A 34 -5.59 10.21 5.39
CA LEU A 34 -6.85 10.68 4.82
C LEU A 34 -6.87 10.94 3.29
N PRO A 35 -5.73 11.10 2.57
CA PRO A 35 -5.75 11.25 1.11
C PRO A 35 -6.49 10.11 0.40
N GLY A 36 -6.23 8.83 0.75
CA GLY A 36 -6.90 7.67 0.18
C GLY A 36 -8.43 7.69 0.36
N PRO A 37 -8.97 7.82 1.57
CA PRO A 37 -10.40 7.98 1.80
C PRO A 37 -11.06 9.09 0.98
N LEU A 38 -10.41 10.25 0.84
CA LEU A 38 -10.96 11.37 0.06
C LEU A 38 -10.91 11.08 -1.45
N ALA A 39 -9.84 10.48 -1.95
CA ALA A 39 -9.75 10.05 -3.35
C ALA A 39 -10.85 9.01 -3.68
N LEU A 40 -11.09 8.05 -2.80
CA LEU A 40 -12.17 7.07 -2.97
C LEU A 40 -13.56 7.71 -2.92
N HIS A 41 -13.77 8.77 -2.11
CA HIS A 41 -15.00 9.54 -2.14
C HIS A 41 -15.26 10.15 -3.52
N HIS A 42 -14.26 10.75 -4.14
CA HIS A 42 -14.38 11.31 -5.50
C HIS A 42 -14.55 10.22 -6.56
N LEU A 43 -13.87 9.08 -6.42
CA LEU A 43 -14.07 7.93 -7.31
C LEU A 43 -15.50 7.37 -7.24
N ILE A 44 -16.06 7.24 -6.03
CA ILE A 44 -17.46 6.83 -5.82
C ILE A 44 -18.41 7.79 -6.54
N ARG A 45 -18.23 9.11 -6.35
CA ARG A 45 -19.04 10.13 -7.04
C ARG A 45 -18.96 10.03 -8.56
N ARG A 46 -17.78 9.72 -9.10
CA ARG A 46 -17.60 9.54 -10.54
C ARG A 46 -18.30 8.28 -11.05
N LEU A 47 -18.20 7.17 -10.32
CA LEU A 47 -18.92 5.94 -10.68
C LEU A 47 -20.44 6.11 -10.58
N ASP A 48 -20.92 6.84 -9.56
CA ASP A 48 -22.34 7.17 -9.40
C ASP A 48 -22.88 8.05 -10.56
N ALA A 49 -22.02 8.86 -11.19
CA ALA A 49 -22.41 9.66 -12.37
C ALA A 49 -22.70 8.78 -13.60
N GLY A 50 -22.16 7.56 -13.68
CA GLY A 50 -22.50 6.56 -14.68
C GLY A 50 -22.09 6.98 -16.10
N GLU A 51 -20.92 7.63 -16.25
CA GLU A 51 -20.44 8.11 -17.54
C GLU A 51 -20.06 6.97 -18.48
N ASP A 52 -19.46 5.90 -17.92
CA ASP A 52 -19.03 4.73 -18.67
C ASP A 52 -19.72 3.46 -18.15
N GLU A 53 -19.80 2.43 -18.99
CA GLU A 53 -20.37 1.14 -18.63
C GLU A 53 -19.42 0.39 -17.69
N ILE A 54 -19.96 -0.17 -16.60
CA ILE A 54 -19.23 -1.08 -15.72
C ILE A 54 -19.29 -2.49 -16.34
N LEU A 55 -18.15 -2.95 -16.85
CA LEU A 55 -18.02 -4.22 -17.56
C LEU A 55 -17.76 -5.40 -16.60
N GLY A 56 -17.11 -5.11 -15.50
CA GLY A 56 -16.75 -6.05 -14.44
C GLY A 56 -17.45 -5.75 -13.12
N HIS A 57 -16.75 -5.96 -12.02
CA HIS A 57 -17.24 -5.66 -10.67
C HIS A 57 -16.24 -4.77 -9.92
N VAL A 58 -16.70 -3.66 -9.35
CA VAL A 58 -15.90 -2.76 -8.50
C VAL A 58 -16.40 -2.82 -7.08
N MET A 59 -15.50 -2.99 -6.12
CA MET A 59 -15.78 -2.92 -4.69
C MET A 59 -14.87 -1.88 -4.04
N ILE A 60 -15.44 -0.91 -3.32
CA ILE A 60 -14.72 0.18 -2.67
C ILE A 60 -15.04 0.21 -1.19
N VAL A 61 -13.99 0.21 -0.35
CA VAL A 61 -14.05 0.37 1.11
C VAL A 61 -13.32 1.67 1.47
N PRO A 62 -14.02 2.82 1.51
CA PRO A 62 -13.35 4.12 1.68
C PRO A 62 -12.69 4.30 3.05
N VAL A 63 -13.16 3.59 4.07
CA VAL A 63 -12.57 3.58 5.42
C VAL A 63 -12.46 2.13 5.90
N ALA A 64 -11.29 1.53 5.69
CA ALA A 64 -11.05 0.12 5.98
C ALA A 64 -10.87 -0.18 7.48
N ASN A 65 -10.59 0.83 8.32
CA ASN A 65 -10.29 0.61 9.74
C ASN A 65 -11.16 1.45 10.69
N PRO A 66 -12.39 1.02 10.97
CA PRO A 66 -13.26 1.71 11.94
C PRO A 66 -12.77 1.61 13.39
N ILE A 67 -11.85 0.68 13.71
CA ILE A 67 -11.21 0.57 15.02
C ILE A 67 -10.25 1.74 15.19
N GLY A 68 -9.30 1.89 14.27
CA GLY A 68 -8.32 2.97 14.27
C GLY A 68 -8.96 4.36 14.20
N GLN A 69 -10.06 4.52 13.44
CA GLN A 69 -10.82 5.77 13.34
C GLN A 69 -11.39 6.23 14.70
N SER A 70 -11.64 5.32 15.62
CA SER A 70 -12.11 5.65 16.97
C SER A 70 -10.97 6.01 17.93
N GLN A 71 -9.71 5.81 17.55
CA GLN A 71 -8.54 6.10 18.37
C GLN A 71 -8.08 7.56 18.17
N VAL A 72 -8.64 8.46 18.96
CA VAL A 72 -8.31 9.90 18.91
C VAL A 72 -7.72 10.33 20.24
N LEU A 73 -6.44 10.72 20.24
CA LEU A 73 -5.73 11.22 21.39
C LEU A 73 -5.48 12.72 21.28
N ARG A 74 -6.09 13.52 22.17
CA ARG A 74 -5.94 14.99 22.19
C ARG A 74 -6.21 15.66 20.84
N GLY A 75 -7.17 15.14 20.08
CA GLY A 75 -7.55 15.66 18.77
C GLY A 75 -6.71 15.12 17.59
N ALA A 76 -5.71 14.30 17.84
CA ALA A 76 -4.93 13.63 16.79
C ALA A 76 -5.41 12.19 16.62
N MET A 77 -5.59 11.74 15.39
CA MET A 77 -5.84 10.33 15.07
C MET A 77 -4.54 9.54 15.25
N VAL A 78 -4.59 8.49 16.09
CA VAL A 78 -3.43 7.65 16.41
C VAL A 78 -3.61 6.20 15.93
N GLY A 79 -4.59 5.97 15.08
CA GLY A 79 -5.01 4.66 14.60
C GLY A 79 -4.14 4.07 13.48
N ARG A 80 -2.82 4.28 13.49
CA ARG A 80 -1.84 3.47 12.76
C ARG A 80 -1.56 2.18 13.52
N PHE A 81 -1.53 2.27 14.84
CA PHE A 81 -1.34 1.15 15.75
C PHE A 81 -2.57 0.95 16.62
N ALA A 82 -2.88 -0.28 16.96
CA ALA A 82 -3.99 -0.61 17.85
C ALA A 82 -3.63 -0.27 19.30
N GLU A 83 -4.47 0.50 20.00
CA GLU A 83 -4.26 0.81 21.42
C GLU A 83 -4.36 -0.44 22.31
N SER A 84 -5.02 -1.50 21.86
CA SER A 84 -5.24 -2.72 22.63
C SER A 84 -3.99 -3.56 22.85
N ASP A 85 -3.12 -3.63 21.84
CA ASP A 85 -1.94 -4.53 21.83
C ASP A 85 -0.70 -3.92 21.17
N GLY A 86 -0.80 -2.70 20.62
CA GLY A 86 0.29 -2.02 19.93
C GLY A 86 0.59 -2.55 18.53
N SER A 87 -0.23 -3.46 17.98
CA SER A 87 -0.03 -3.99 16.65
C SER A 87 -0.32 -2.96 15.56
N ASN A 88 0.48 -2.93 14.49
CA ASN A 88 0.21 -2.13 13.31
C ASN A 88 -0.97 -2.74 12.55
N PHE A 89 -1.97 -1.92 12.16
CA PHE A 89 -3.16 -2.40 11.47
C PHE A 89 -2.84 -2.99 10.08
N ASN A 90 -1.80 -2.51 9.40
CA ASN A 90 -1.34 -3.08 8.12
C ASN A 90 -0.18 -4.08 8.32
N ARG A 91 -0.24 -4.92 9.34
CA ARG A 91 0.68 -6.04 9.58
C ARG A 91 -0.09 -7.21 10.16
N GLY A 92 0.47 -8.42 10.04
CA GLY A 92 -0.10 -9.61 10.65
C GLY A 92 -1.44 -10.03 10.08
N PHE A 93 -1.70 -9.76 8.80
CA PHE A 93 -2.79 -10.39 8.06
C PHE A 93 -2.53 -11.90 8.02
N PRO A 94 -3.59 -12.76 8.05
CA PRO A 94 -3.39 -14.21 8.10
C PRO A 94 -2.71 -14.72 6.82
N ASP A 95 -1.62 -15.49 6.99
CA ASP A 95 -1.08 -16.32 5.92
C ASP A 95 -1.95 -17.58 5.79
N VAL A 96 -2.65 -17.69 4.68
CA VAL A 96 -3.53 -18.82 4.37
C VAL A 96 -2.93 -19.76 3.33
N SER A 97 -1.67 -19.58 2.96
CA SER A 97 -1.02 -20.27 1.84
C SER A 97 -1.02 -21.79 2.00
N ARG A 98 -0.74 -22.30 3.21
CA ARG A 98 -0.67 -23.74 3.47
C ARG A 98 -2.05 -24.38 3.45
N GLU A 99 -3.02 -23.76 4.11
CA GLU A 99 -4.40 -24.26 4.13
C GLU A 99 -4.98 -24.28 2.71
N VAL A 100 -4.74 -23.26 1.92
CA VAL A 100 -5.16 -23.22 0.51
C VAL A 100 -4.47 -24.30 -0.29
N ALA A 101 -3.15 -24.51 -0.13
CA ALA A 101 -2.43 -25.58 -0.81
C ALA A 101 -2.98 -26.96 -0.44
N ASP A 102 -3.32 -27.19 0.82
CA ASP A 102 -3.92 -28.46 1.29
C ASP A 102 -5.31 -28.68 0.67
N VAL A 103 -6.13 -27.64 0.54
CA VAL A 103 -7.47 -27.70 -0.07
C VAL A 103 -7.41 -28.02 -1.55
N VAL A 104 -6.45 -27.45 -2.30
CA VAL A 104 -6.34 -27.64 -3.76
C VAL A 104 -5.48 -28.85 -4.14
N ALA A 105 -4.82 -29.50 -3.17
CA ALA A 105 -3.93 -30.65 -3.43
C ALA A 105 -4.62 -31.76 -4.20
N GLY A 106 -4.04 -32.15 -5.35
CA GLY A 106 -4.57 -33.19 -6.23
C GLY A 106 -5.84 -32.80 -7.00
N ARG A 107 -6.26 -31.52 -6.94
CA ARG A 107 -7.43 -30.99 -7.68
C ARG A 107 -7.01 -30.06 -8.82
N LEU A 108 -5.78 -29.55 -8.78
CA LEU A 108 -5.22 -28.70 -9.83
C LEU A 108 -5.11 -29.48 -11.15
N SER A 109 -5.34 -28.79 -12.24
CA SER A 109 -5.36 -29.32 -13.61
C SER A 109 -4.33 -28.60 -14.51
N THR A 110 -4.32 -28.92 -15.80
CA THR A 110 -3.54 -28.19 -16.82
C THR A 110 -4.27 -26.96 -17.36
N ASP A 111 -5.53 -26.74 -16.95
CA ASP A 111 -6.35 -25.59 -17.34
C ASP A 111 -6.17 -24.45 -16.32
N PRO A 112 -5.53 -23.32 -16.70
CA PRO A 112 -5.29 -22.21 -15.78
C PRO A 112 -6.59 -21.52 -15.32
N ASP A 113 -7.62 -21.47 -16.16
CA ASP A 113 -8.90 -20.82 -15.81
C ASP A 113 -9.65 -21.63 -14.75
N ALA A 114 -9.66 -22.96 -14.90
CA ALA A 114 -10.22 -23.84 -13.88
C ALA A 114 -9.45 -23.76 -12.56
N ASN A 115 -8.12 -23.64 -12.62
CA ASN A 115 -7.29 -23.47 -11.44
C ASN A 115 -7.52 -22.12 -10.78
N LEU A 116 -7.75 -21.03 -11.55
CA LEU A 116 -8.07 -19.70 -11.01
C LEU A 116 -9.32 -19.78 -10.12
N VAL A 117 -10.40 -20.37 -10.64
CA VAL A 117 -11.66 -20.51 -9.89
C VAL A 117 -11.43 -21.35 -8.63
N LEU A 118 -10.79 -22.51 -8.77
CA LEU A 118 -10.52 -23.42 -7.65
C LEU A 118 -9.72 -22.76 -6.52
N VAL A 119 -8.68 -22.00 -6.87
CA VAL A 119 -7.83 -21.35 -5.87
C VAL A 119 -8.58 -20.19 -5.18
N ARG A 120 -9.36 -19.40 -5.92
CA ARG A 120 -10.20 -18.32 -5.34
C ARG A 120 -11.25 -18.89 -4.37
N GLU A 121 -11.93 -19.97 -4.74
CA GLU A 121 -12.86 -20.67 -3.85
C GLU A 121 -12.16 -21.18 -2.58
N ALA A 122 -11.01 -21.81 -2.72
CA ALA A 122 -10.24 -22.30 -1.58
C ALA A 122 -9.79 -21.17 -0.64
N ILE A 123 -9.34 -20.02 -1.18
CA ILE A 123 -8.99 -18.85 -0.37
C ILE A 123 -10.23 -18.34 0.37
N ALA A 124 -11.38 -18.22 -0.30
CA ALA A 124 -12.62 -17.73 0.29
C ALA A 124 -13.11 -18.64 1.44
N ASP A 125 -13.06 -19.97 1.23
CA ASP A 125 -13.45 -20.96 2.24
C ASP A 125 -12.53 -20.90 3.48
N VAL A 126 -11.22 -20.90 3.27
CA VAL A 126 -10.25 -20.79 4.37
C VAL A 126 -10.43 -19.49 5.15
N LEU A 127 -10.64 -18.37 4.46
CA LEU A 127 -10.90 -17.09 5.11
C LEU A 127 -12.25 -17.06 5.85
N ALA A 128 -13.27 -17.80 5.39
CA ALA A 128 -14.53 -17.93 6.10
C ALA A 128 -14.33 -18.67 7.45
N ASP A 129 -13.59 -19.78 7.45
CA ASP A 129 -13.25 -20.51 8.67
C ASP A 129 -12.41 -19.65 9.64
N ARG A 130 -11.49 -18.87 9.10
CA ARG A 130 -10.68 -17.91 9.90
C ARG A 130 -11.54 -16.82 10.53
N ALA A 131 -12.58 -16.33 9.84
CA ALA A 131 -13.49 -15.34 10.38
C ALA A 131 -14.31 -15.89 11.56
N GLU A 132 -14.77 -17.16 11.47
CA GLU A 132 -15.49 -17.83 12.56
C GLU A 132 -14.61 -18.06 13.79
N SER A 133 -13.31 -18.28 13.59
CA SER A 133 -12.33 -18.54 14.65
C SER A 133 -11.64 -17.28 15.19
N ALA A 134 -11.90 -16.11 14.64
CA ALA A 134 -11.27 -14.85 15.06
C ALA A 134 -11.62 -14.51 16.52
N THR A 135 -10.60 -14.24 17.33
CA THR A 135 -10.75 -13.99 18.77
C THR A 135 -10.61 -12.51 19.15
N SER A 136 -10.13 -11.68 18.23
CA SER A 136 -10.00 -10.23 18.42
C SER A 136 -10.73 -9.45 17.32
N GLU A 137 -11.08 -8.18 17.61
CA GLU A 137 -11.67 -7.27 16.62
C GLU A 137 -10.69 -7.02 15.46
N ILE A 138 -9.40 -6.99 15.74
CA ILE A 138 -8.35 -6.71 14.75
C ILE A 138 -8.21 -7.90 13.79
N ASP A 139 -8.16 -9.12 14.30
CA ASP A 139 -8.10 -10.32 13.47
C ASP A 139 -9.34 -10.45 12.60
N TYR A 140 -10.52 -10.19 13.18
CA TYR A 140 -11.78 -10.20 12.44
C TYR A 140 -11.80 -9.14 11.33
N LEU A 141 -11.26 -7.94 11.60
CA LEU A 141 -11.12 -6.87 10.61
C LEU A 141 -10.20 -7.31 9.45
N ARG A 142 -9.00 -7.81 9.76
CA ARG A 142 -8.02 -8.28 8.75
C ARG A 142 -8.62 -9.37 7.85
N VAL A 143 -9.25 -10.38 8.47
CA VAL A 143 -9.90 -11.46 7.72
C VAL A 143 -11.05 -10.91 6.87
N THR A 144 -11.85 -9.97 7.39
CA THR A 144 -12.96 -9.36 6.65
C THR A 144 -12.47 -8.62 5.41
N LEU A 145 -11.41 -7.80 5.53
CA LEU A 145 -10.84 -7.08 4.39
C LEU A 145 -10.30 -8.05 3.33
N MET A 146 -9.58 -9.11 3.75
CA MET A 146 -9.11 -10.14 2.82
C MET A 146 -10.27 -10.85 2.11
N ARG A 147 -11.35 -11.18 2.82
CA ARG A 147 -12.55 -11.81 2.21
C ARG A 147 -13.22 -10.93 1.17
N LEU A 148 -13.21 -9.62 1.36
CA LEU A 148 -13.75 -8.67 0.37
C LEU A 148 -12.87 -8.57 -0.89
N ALA A 149 -11.56 -8.86 -0.76
CA ALA A 149 -10.58 -8.67 -1.83
C ALA A 149 -10.12 -9.97 -2.50
N CYS A 150 -10.39 -11.14 -1.93
CA CYS A 150 -9.72 -12.40 -2.29
C CYS A 150 -10.01 -12.91 -3.72
N ASP A 151 -11.08 -12.45 -4.36
CA ASP A 151 -11.43 -12.79 -5.74
C ASP A 151 -11.16 -11.64 -6.74
N ALA A 152 -10.55 -10.55 -6.28
CA ALA A 152 -10.20 -9.43 -7.15
C ALA A 152 -9.08 -9.81 -8.16
N ASP A 153 -9.14 -9.19 -9.35
CA ASP A 153 -8.05 -9.20 -10.34
C ASP A 153 -7.09 -8.03 -10.09
N LEU A 154 -7.61 -6.91 -9.57
CA LEU A 154 -6.87 -5.73 -9.13
C LEU A 154 -7.25 -5.39 -7.69
N ALA A 155 -6.30 -5.26 -6.78
CA ALA A 155 -6.53 -4.80 -5.41
C ALA A 155 -5.58 -3.64 -5.07
N LEU A 156 -6.12 -2.48 -4.70
CA LEU A 156 -5.36 -1.29 -4.35
C LEU A 156 -5.64 -0.88 -2.91
N ASP A 157 -4.58 -0.81 -2.09
CA ASP A 157 -4.61 -0.32 -0.71
C ASP A 157 -4.02 1.08 -0.67
N LEU A 158 -4.87 2.09 -0.42
CA LEU A 158 -4.47 3.49 -0.49
C LEU A 158 -3.98 3.99 0.86
N HIS A 159 -2.72 4.37 0.88
CA HIS A 159 -1.97 4.92 2.01
C HIS A 159 -1.40 6.30 1.69
N CYS A 160 -0.63 6.86 2.59
CA CYS A 160 0.25 8.00 2.34
C CYS A 160 1.42 8.04 3.33
N GLU A 161 2.52 8.69 2.92
CA GLU A 161 3.65 9.01 3.80
C GLU A 161 3.33 10.19 4.73
N GLU A 162 4.24 10.53 5.65
CA GLU A 162 4.17 11.79 6.38
C GLU A 162 4.29 13.00 5.42
N GLU A 163 5.34 13.03 4.58
CA GLU A 163 5.54 13.85 3.39
C GLU A 163 6.15 12.97 2.30
N GLY A 164 5.53 12.83 1.14
CA GLY A 164 6.01 11.95 0.10
C GLY A 164 5.59 12.33 -1.31
N LEU A 165 6.26 11.74 -2.29
CA LEU A 165 5.81 11.67 -3.68
C LEU A 165 4.86 10.49 -3.83
N VAL A 166 4.08 10.46 -4.91
CA VAL A 166 3.28 9.27 -5.22
C VAL A 166 4.21 8.10 -5.50
N HIS A 167 4.04 7.00 -4.79
CA HIS A 167 4.84 5.80 -5.01
C HIS A 167 4.05 4.52 -4.73
N LEU A 168 4.53 3.40 -5.27
CA LEU A 168 3.87 2.11 -5.16
C LEU A 168 4.80 1.09 -4.49
N TYR A 169 4.18 0.17 -3.74
CA TYR A 169 4.77 -1.12 -3.44
C TYR A 169 4.13 -2.17 -4.34
N LEU A 170 4.95 -2.94 -5.05
CA LEU A 170 4.49 -3.96 -5.99
C LEU A 170 5.34 -5.21 -5.86
N ASP A 171 4.71 -6.38 -5.98
CA ASP A 171 5.45 -7.64 -6.07
C ASP A 171 6.39 -7.63 -7.29
N LYS A 172 7.67 -7.93 -7.05
CA LYS A 172 8.69 -7.95 -8.11
C LYS A 172 8.36 -8.88 -9.28
N THR A 173 7.56 -9.92 -9.05
CA THR A 173 7.17 -10.88 -10.10
C THR A 173 6.18 -10.29 -11.09
N LEU A 174 5.47 -9.22 -10.72
CA LEU A 174 4.53 -8.49 -11.57
C LEU A 174 5.23 -7.47 -12.47
N TRP A 175 6.49 -7.09 -12.14
CA TRP A 175 7.28 -6.19 -12.95
C TRP A 175 8.04 -6.97 -14.05
N PRO A 176 8.12 -6.49 -15.30
CA PRO A 176 7.72 -5.16 -15.79
C PRO A 176 6.28 -5.07 -16.35
N ALA A 177 5.48 -6.13 -16.31
CA ALA A 177 4.14 -6.13 -16.92
C ALA A 177 3.26 -4.99 -16.36
N GLU A 178 3.37 -4.69 -15.06
CA GLU A 178 2.55 -3.71 -14.38
C GLU A 178 3.15 -2.29 -14.35
N GLN A 179 4.11 -1.97 -15.22
CA GLN A 179 4.55 -0.58 -15.44
C GLN A 179 3.38 0.32 -15.85
N ARG A 180 2.40 -0.23 -16.58
CA ARG A 180 1.18 0.49 -16.95
C ARG A 180 0.41 1.02 -15.74
N LEU A 181 0.30 0.25 -14.66
CA LEU A 181 -0.35 0.68 -13.42
C LEU A 181 0.42 1.84 -12.79
N ALA A 182 1.74 1.69 -12.63
CA ALA A 182 2.59 2.72 -12.07
C ALA A 182 2.51 4.05 -12.84
N ARG A 183 2.51 4.00 -14.18
CA ARG A 183 2.34 5.19 -15.03
C ARG A 183 0.96 5.81 -14.88
N THR A 184 -0.10 4.99 -14.90
CA THR A 184 -1.49 5.44 -14.77
C THR A 184 -1.72 6.15 -13.43
N LEU A 185 -1.15 5.64 -12.35
CA LEU A 185 -1.23 6.24 -11.02
C LEU A 185 -0.21 7.37 -10.80
N ALA A 186 0.58 7.72 -11.83
CA ALA A 186 1.65 8.72 -11.77
C ALA A 186 2.64 8.47 -10.63
N SER A 187 2.97 7.22 -10.40
CA SER A 187 4.00 6.82 -9.44
C SER A 187 5.36 7.34 -9.88
N GLU A 188 6.05 8.06 -9.01
CA GLU A 188 7.41 8.51 -9.27
C GLU A 188 8.43 7.45 -8.85
N VAL A 189 8.09 6.62 -7.85
CA VAL A 189 8.91 5.52 -7.38
C VAL A 189 8.06 4.25 -7.25
N THR A 190 8.54 3.14 -7.79
CA THR A 190 7.93 1.82 -7.57
C THR A 190 8.91 0.95 -6.81
N LEU A 191 8.56 0.61 -5.58
CA LEU A 191 9.33 -0.26 -4.70
C LEU A 191 8.92 -1.71 -4.97
N LEU A 192 9.83 -2.47 -5.55
CA LEU A 192 9.62 -3.88 -5.88
C LEU A 192 9.90 -4.75 -4.64
N THR A 193 8.86 -5.42 -4.16
CA THR A 193 8.92 -6.22 -2.94
C THR A 193 9.03 -7.71 -3.23
N ASP A 194 9.65 -8.42 -2.33
CA ASP A 194 9.55 -9.87 -2.18
C ASP A 194 8.69 -10.22 -0.98
N VAL A 195 8.53 -11.49 -0.66
CA VAL A 195 7.88 -11.91 0.60
C VAL A 195 8.75 -11.45 1.77
N THR A 196 8.25 -10.48 2.53
CA THR A 196 8.96 -9.93 3.69
C THR A 196 8.63 -10.68 4.98
N GLY A 197 7.49 -11.39 5.02
CA GLY A 197 6.93 -12.02 6.21
C GLY A 197 6.28 -11.04 7.17
N SER A 198 6.14 -9.77 6.78
CA SER A 198 5.45 -8.75 7.58
C SER A 198 3.94 -8.93 7.53
N MET A 199 3.45 -9.64 6.50
CA MET A 199 2.04 -9.92 6.25
C MET A 199 1.21 -8.63 6.28
N SER A 200 1.62 -7.64 5.47
CA SER A 200 0.78 -6.52 5.09
C SER A 200 -0.39 -7.01 4.22
N PHE A 201 -1.39 -6.16 4.00
CA PHE A 201 -2.57 -6.52 3.22
C PHE A 201 -2.21 -7.00 1.81
N ASP A 202 -1.35 -6.26 1.11
CA ASP A 202 -0.87 -6.58 -0.23
C ASP A 202 -0.06 -7.89 -0.26
N GLU A 203 0.84 -8.08 0.71
CA GLU A 203 1.62 -9.31 0.83
C GLU A 203 0.71 -10.53 1.07
N ALA A 204 -0.26 -10.41 1.99
CA ALA A 204 -1.14 -11.50 2.38
C ALA A 204 -2.05 -11.98 1.24
N LEU A 205 -2.53 -11.07 0.38
CA LEU A 205 -3.34 -11.41 -0.78
C LEU A 205 -2.53 -12.11 -1.88
N GLY A 206 -1.27 -11.72 -2.09
CA GLY A 206 -0.40 -12.31 -3.11
C GLY A 206 0.24 -13.63 -2.71
N THR A 207 0.48 -13.84 -1.42
CA THR A 207 1.29 -14.96 -0.91
C THR A 207 0.73 -16.36 -1.25
N PRO A 208 -0.58 -16.66 -1.17
CA PRO A 208 -1.10 -17.98 -1.56
C PRO A 208 -0.80 -18.35 -3.00
N TRP A 209 -0.90 -17.40 -3.92
CA TRP A 209 -0.61 -17.59 -5.34
C TRP A 209 0.87 -17.90 -5.60
N ARG A 210 1.77 -17.14 -4.96
CA ARG A 210 3.22 -17.39 -5.04
C ARG A 210 3.61 -18.74 -4.45
N HIS A 211 2.98 -19.10 -3.33
CA HIS A 211 3.24 -20.40 -2.69
C HIS A 211 2.89 -21.56 -3.62
N LEU A 212 1.73 -21.50 -4.27
CA LEU A 212 1.30 -22.52 -5.23
C LEU A 212 2.21 -22.56 -6.47
N ALA A 213 2.54 -21.41 -7.04
CA ALA A 213 3.41 -21.33 -8.22
C ALA A 213 4.83 -21.87 -7.96
N GLY A 214 5.35 -21.73 -6.74
CA GLY A 214 6.67 -22.26 -6.36
C GLY A 214 6.72 -23.79 -6.16
N GLY A 215 5.58 -24.45 -5.99
CA GLY A 215 5.49 -25.87 -5.67
C GLY A 215 4.84 -26.76 -6.72
N ALA A 216 4.23 -26.19 -7.75
CA ALA A 216 3.37 -26.92 -8.67
C ALA A 216 4.03 -27.15 -10.05
N ALA A 217 3.81 -28.36 -10.62
CA ALA A 217 4.05 -28.64 -12.03
C ALA A 217 2.86 -28.22 -12.91
N GLU A 218 1.76 -27.85 -12.30
CA GLU A 218 0.51 -27.45 -12.89
C GLU A 218 0.51 -25.97 -13.27
N ALA A 219 -0.37 -25.58 -14.19
CA ALA A 219 -0.51 -24.19 -14.63
C ALA A 219 -1.23 -23.35 -13.56
N ILE A 220 -0.49 -22.78 -12.61
CA ILE A 220 -1.04 -21.81 -11.66
C ILE A 220 -1.11 -20.45 -12.38
N PRO A 221 -2.30 -19.83 -12.48
CA PRO A 221 -2.41 -18.49 -13.06
C PRO A 221 -1.67 -17.47 -12.22
N ALA A 222 -1.30 -16.35 -12.84
CA ALA A 222 -0.87 -15.20 -12.09
C ALA A 222 -1.98 -14.82 -11.08
N GLY A 223 -1.60 -14.56 -9.85
CA GLY A 223 -2.52 -14.06 -8.84
C GLY A 223 -3.00 -12.65 -9.16
N PRO A 224 -3.76 -12.03 -8.26
CA PRO A 224 -4.21 -10.64 -8.42
C PRO A 224 -3.01 -9.69 -8.53
N VAL A 225 -3.22 -8.59 -9.25
CA VAL A 225 -2.34 -7.43 -9.14
C VAL A 225 -2.70 -6.71 -7.86
N VAL A 226 -1.82 -6.78 -6.86
CA VAL A 226 -2.02 -6.11 -5.57
C VAL A 226 -0.94 -5.07 -5.38
N SER A 227 -1.33 -3.86 -4.97
CA SER A 227 -0.40 -2.77 -4.72
C SER A 227 -0.84 -1.93 -3.52
N THR A 228 0.11 -1.60 -2.66
CA THR A 228 0.00 -0.46 -1.76
C THR A 228 0.34 0.79 -2.55
N VAL A 229 -0.56 1.78 -2.53
CA VAL A 229 -0.44 3.06 -3.24
C VAL A 229 -0.29 4.17 -2.22
N GLU A 230 0.88 4.77 -2.17
CA GLU A 230 1.17 5.90 -1.27
C GLU A 230 0.86 7.22 -1.97
N LEU A 231 -0.24 7.85 -1.56
CA LEU A 231 -0.73 9.11 -2.15
C LEU A 231 -0.09 10.32 -1.45
N ARG A 232 1.16 10.62 -1.78
CA ARG A 232 1.92 11.78 -1.26
C ARG A 232 2.03 11.80 0.27
N GLY A 233 1.71 12.95 0.91
CA GLY A 233 1.83 13.18 2.34
C GLY A 233 0.49 13.29 3.06
N ALA A 234 0.48 13.04 4.36
CA ALA A 234 -0.73 13.06 5.20
C ALA A 234 -1.42 14.44 5.25
N ALA A 235 -0.71 15.52 4.94
CA ALA A 235 -1.26 16.87 4.85
C ALA A 235 -1.85 17.21 3.47
N ASP A 236 -1.64 16.36 2.46
CA ASP A 236 -2.10 16.58 1.08
C ASP A 236 -3.57 16.18 0.92
N VAL A 237 -4.42 16.74 1.78
CA VAL A 237 -5.87 16.51 1.81
C VAL A 237 -6.59 17.71 1.23
N GLY A 238 -7.21 17.52 0.06
CA GLY A 238 -7.97 18.58 -0.61
C GLY A 238 -8.62 18.06 -1.89
N ASP A 239 -9.77 18.65 -2.26
CA ASP A 239 -10.58 18.18 -3.37
C ASP A 239 -9.80 18.11 -4.71
N ALA A 240 -8.97 19.13 -5.01
CA ALA A 240 -8.24 19.15 -6.28
C ALA A 240 -7.28 17.95 -6.45
N LEU A 241 -6.54 17.60 -5.39
CA LEU A 241 -5.64 16.44 -5.39
C LEU A 241 -6.44 15.13 -5.40
N ALA A 242 -7.50 15.07 -4.63
CA ALA A 242 -8.35 13.89 -4.53
C ALA A 242 -9.12 13.59 -5.82
N GLU A 243 -9.56 14.62 -6.55
CA GLU A 243 -10.17 14.49 -7.88
C GLU A 243 -9.15 13.97 -8.90
N GLU A 244 -7.92 14.50 -8.89
CA GLU A 244 -6.84 14.01 -9.75
C GLU A 244 -6.49 12.53 -9.45
N ASP A 245 -6.41 12.15 -8.17
CA ASP A 245 -6.18 10.77 -7.78
C ASP A 245 -7.36 9.85 -8.18
N ALA A 246 -8.59 10.31 -7.98
CA ALA A 246 -9.77 9.58 -8.40
C ALA A 246 -9.82 9.36 -9.92
N ASP A 247 -9.40 10.35 -10.72
CA ASP A 247 -9.28 10.23 -12.18
C ASP A 247 -8.24 9.17 -12.56
N ARG A 248 -7.12 9.11 -11.86
CA ARG A 248 -6.07 8.09 -12.07
C ARG A 248 -6.56 6.70 -11.67
N LEU A 249 -7.25 6.58 -10.53
CA LEU A 249 -7.86 5.32 -10.09
C LEU A 249 -8.93 4.85 -11.07
N TYR A 250 -9.75 5.78 -11.60
CA TYR A 250 -10.73 5.45 -12.62
C TYR A 250 -10.09 4.93 -13.91
N ARG A 251 -9.00 5.57 -14.37
CA ARG A 251 -8.21 5.08 -15.50
C ARG A 251 -7.59 3.71 -15.22
N ALA A 252 -7.15 3.45 -13.97
CA ALA A 252 -6.69 2.13 -13.59
C ALA A 252 -7.81 1.09 -13.77
N LEU A 253 -9.04 1.37 -13.35
CA LEU A 253 -10.20 0.49 -13.62
C LEU A 253 -10.43 0.26 -15.11
N GLN A 254 -10.22 1.28 -15.95
CA GLN A 254 -10.35 1.18 -17.40
C GLN A 254 -9.27 0.30 -18.03
N ILE A 255 -7.98 0.48 -17.69
CA ILE A 255 -6.87 -0.34 -18.24
C ILE A 255 -6.93 -1.81 -17.81
N TYR A 256 -7.63 -2.11 -16.71
CA TYR A 256 -7.92 -3.49 -16.30
C TYR A 256 -9.25 -4.00 -16.86
N GLY A 257 -9.95 -3.22 -17.67
CA GLY A 257 -11.19 -3.63 -18.32
C GLY A 257 -12.39 -3.77 -17.37
N VAL A 258 -12.30 -3.23 -16.16
CA VAL A 258 -13.41 -3.23 -15.19
C VAL A 258 -14.46 -2.19 -15.56
N VAL A 259 -14.01 -1.05 -16.09
CA VAL A 259 -14.84 0.05 -16.57
C VAL A 259 -14.57 0.24 -18.07
N GLY A 260 -15.60 0.49 -18.86
CA GLY A 260 -15.50 0.74 -20.29
C GLY A 260 -14.79 2.06 -20.62
N GLY A 261 -14.60 2.34 -21.93
CA GLY A 261 -14.06 3.61 -22.41
C GLY A 261 -12.54 3.75 -22.35
N GLY A 262 -11.82 2.78 -21.81
CA GLY A 262 -10.35 2.77 -21.82
C GLY A 262 -9.80 2.39 -23.20
N GLU A 263 -9.10 3.31 -23.87
CA GLU A 263 -8.21 2.91 -24.96
C GLU A 263 -6.97 2.24 -24.35
N GLU A 264 -6.44 1.19 -25.02
CA GLU A 264 -5.22 0.45 -24.61
C GLU A 264 -3.94 1.32 -24.57
N SER A 265 -4.05 2.58 -24.96
CA SER A 265 -2.99 3.58 -24.89
C SER A 265 -2.77 4.07 -23.44
N ALA A 266 -2.41 3.15 -22.55
CA ALA A 266 -1.72 3.52 -21.33
C ALA A 266 -0.42 4.22 -21.73
N ALA A 267 -0.25 5.43 -21.25
CA ALA A 267 0.85 6.33 -21.56
C ALA A 267 2.21 5.59 -21.64
N GLU A 268 2.62 5.21 -22.85
CA GLU A 268 4.00 4.79 -23.14
C GLU A 268 4.95 5.99 -22.96
N ASP A 269 4.41 7.23 -23.05
CA ASP A 269 5.14 8.49 -22.99
C ASP A 269 4.98 9.16 -21.60
N GLY A 270 5.56 8.58 -20.56
CA GLY A 270 5.67 9.19 -19.25
C GLY A 270 7.11 9.43 -18.82
N PRO A 271 7.37 10.18 -17.73
CA PRO A 271 8.70 10.32 -17.17
C PRO A 271 9.28 8.93 -16.85
N ALA A 272 10.62 8.85 -16.79
CA ALA A 272 11.29 7.62 -16.37
C ALA A 272 10.80 7.23 -14.97
N LEU A 273 10.35 5.99 -14.84
CA LEU A 273 9.92 5.45 -13.53
C LEU A 273 11.15 4.99 -12.75
N TRP A 274 11.25 5.41 -11.50
CA TRP A 274 12.19 4.80 -10.57
C TRP A 274 11.60 3.48 -10.08
N ALA A 275 11.99 2.37 -10.72
CA ALA A 275 11.59 1.04 -10.26
C ALA A 275 12.81 0.32 -9.69
N MET A 276 12.70 -0.09 -8.44
CA MET A 276 13.85 -0.60 -7.70
C MET A 276 13.42 -1.63 -6.65
N PRO A 277 14.27 -2.60 -6.31
CA PRO A 277 14.02 -3.42 -5.13
C PRO A 277 13.87 -2.57 -3.87
N VAL A 278 12.96 -2.92 -2.97
CA VAL A 278 12.76 -2.18 -1.72
C VAL A 278 14.05 -2.09 -0.89
N GLU A 279 14.96 -3.04 -1.05
CA GLU A 279 16.29 -3.07 -0.45
C GLU A 279 17.23 -1.98 -1.02
N GLY A 280 16.90 -1.38 -2.14
CA GLY A 280 17.62 -0.23 -2.71
C GLY A 280 17.23 1.11 -2.05
N MET A 281 16.20 1.12 -1.21
CA MET A 281 15.78 2.30 -0.47
C MET A 281 16.77 2.61 0.65
N GLU A 282 17.32 3.83 0.65
CA GLU A 282 18.08 4.33 1.78
C GLU A 282 17.15 5.03 2.79
N ARG A 283 17.33 4.72 4.06
CA ARG A 283 16.74 5.46 5.18
C ARG A 283 17.80 6.33 5.83
N VAL A 284 17.69 7.63 5.65
CA VAL A 284 18.52 8.59 6.39
C VAL A 284 17.93 8.75 7.78
N THR A 285 18.68 8.33 8.80
CA THR A 285 18.20 8.30 10.19
C THR A 285 18.89 9.35 11.04
N ALA A 286 18.23 9.82 12.10
CA ALA A 286 18.77 10.73 13.09
C ALA A 286 19.66 9.95 14.09
N PRO A 287 20.99 10.19 14.16
CA PRO A 287 21.85 9.48 15.09
C PRO A 287 21.72 10.01 16.54
N THR A 288 21.22 11.22 16.71
CA THR A 288 20.91 11.88 17.98
C THR A 288 19.56 12.59 17.87
N PRO A 289 18.87 12.92 18.99
CA PRO A 289 17.65 13.71 18.88
C PRO A 289 17.96 15.13 18.42
N GLY A 290 17.04 15.76 17.67
CA GLY A 290 17.22 17.14 17.23
C GLY A 290 16.09 17.66 16.35
N ILE A 291 16.19 18.96 16.03
CA ILE A 291 15.28 19.63 15.11
C ILE A 291 15.81 19.47 13.69
N ILE A 292 14.95 18.98 12.79
CA ILE A 292 15.28 18.77 11.38
C ILE A 292 15.13 20.06 10.60
N SER A 293 16.17 20.47 9.87
CA SER A 293 16.15 21.55 8.89
C SER A 293 16.59 20.98 7.53
N PHE A 294 15.63 20.73 6.62
CA PHE A 294 15.95 20.21 5.29
C PHE A 294 16.70 21.23 4.44
N ARG A 295 17.73 20.78 3.72
CA ARG A 295 18.52 21.53 2.75
C ARG A 295 18.05 21.32 1.32
N VAL A 296 17.35 20.20 1.07
CA VAL A 296 16.83 19.85 -0.26
C VAL A 296 15.31 19.71 -0.20
N PRO A 297 14.58 20.04 -1.27
CA PRO A 297 13.14 19.80 -1.34
C PRO A 297 12.83 18.31 -1.47
N LEU A 298 11.56 17.95 -1.22
CA LEU A 298 11.01 16.67 -1.64
C LEU A 298 11.08 16.59 -3.18
N GLY A 299 11.41 15.43 -3.75
CA GLY A 299 11.62 15.25 -5.19
C GLY A 299 13.01 15.69 -5.70
N ALA A 300 13.92 16.07 -4.81
CA ALA A 300 15.30 16.38 -5.22
C ALA A 300 16.07 15.11 -5.58
N GLU A 301 16.75 15.11 -6.73
CA GLU A 301 17.82 14.17 -7.00
C GLU A 301 19.08 14.60 -6.24
N VAL A 302 19.73 13.68 -5.56
CA VAL A 302 20.90 13.93 -4.71
C VAL A 302 22.05 12.99 -5.08
N GLU A 303 23.28 13.46 -4.86
CA GLU A 303 24.49 12.67 -5.01
C GLU A 303 24.90 12.02 -3.67
N GLU A 304 25.66 10.93 -3.71
CA GLU A 304 26.28 10.33 -2.53
C GLU A 304 27.15 11.35 -1.78
N GLY A 305 26.95 11.48 -0.47
CA GLY A 305 27.62 12.48 0.38
C GLY A 305 27.00 13.87 0.35
N GLN A 306 25.98 14.12 -0.48
CA GLN A 306 25.34 15.42 -0.52
C GLN A 306 24.54 15.68 0.77
N PRO A 307 24.71 16.88 1.40
CA PRO A 307 23.90 17.27 2.55
C PRO A 307 22.42 17.42 2.20
N ILE A 308 21.54 16.71 2.92
CA ILE A 308 20.08 16.71 2.70
C ILE A 308 19.32 17.40 3.82
N ALA A 309 19.86 17.38 5.03
CA ALA A 309 19.28 18.05 6.19
C ALA A 309 20.34 18.37 7.25
N ASP A 310 20.02 19.26 8.14
CA ASP A 310 20.71 19.43 9.42
C ASP A 310 19.83 18.92 10.56
N LEU A 311 20.46 18.26 11.52
CA LEU A 311 19.87 17.92 12.80
C LEU A 311 20.44 18.87 13.84
N ILE A 312 19.58 19.67 14.49
CA ILE A 312 19.98 20.77 15.32
C ILE A 312 19.60 20.50 16.78
N ASP A 313 20.61 20.54 17.66
CA ASP A 313 20.41 20.59 19.10
C ASP A 313 20.47 22.05 19.57
N PRO A 314 19.33 22.68 19.90
CA PRO A 314 19.30 24.06 20.35
C PRO A 314 19.81 24.25 21.79
N THR A 315 20.14 23.15 22.50
CA THR A 315 20.64 23.18 23.89
C THR A 315 22.15 23.08 23.99
N ALA A 316 22.85 22.92 22.86
CA ALA A 316 24.32 22.89 22.83
C ALA A 316 24.91 24.22 23.33
N ASP A 317 25.97 24.13 24.10
CA ASP A 317 26.69 25.31 24.65
C ASP A 317 27.24 26.19 23.53
N ASP A 318 27.77 25.58 22.46
CA ASP A 318 28.11 26.25 21.21
C ASP A 318 27.09 25.92 20.13
N PRO A 319 26.32 26.90 19.61
CA PRO A 319 25.35 26.68 18.54
C PRO A 319 25.95 26.11 17.24
N ALA A 320 27.25 26.29 17.00
CA ALA A 320 27.93 25.73 15.84
C ALA A 320 28.17 24.21 16.00
N GLU A 321 28.48 23.77 17.21
CA GLU A 321 28.64 22.35 17.55
C GLU A 321 27.28 21.61 17.68
N GLY A 322 26.20 22.37 17.96
CA GLY A 322 24.83 21.86 18.03
C GLY A 322 24.19 21.53 16.66
N ARG A 323 24.96 21.55 15.56
CA ARG A 323 24.47 21.28 14.21
C ARG A 323 25.20 20.10 13.58
N LEU A 324 24.46 19.02 13.35
CA LEU A 324 24.94 17.81 12.70
C LEU A 324 24.37 17.73 11.28
N GLU A 325 25.25 17.62 10.30
CA GLU A 325 24.86 17.43 8.90
C GLU A 325 24.44 15.97 8.64
N LEU A 326 23.29 15.79 8.02
CA LEU A 326 22.81 14.50 7.52
C LEU A 326 22.99 14.47 6.01
N THR A 327 23.75 13.50 5.52
CA THR A 327 24.08 13.34 4.10
C THR A 327 23.38 12.14 3.48
N ALA A 328 23.17 12.19 2.18
CA ALA A 328 22.75 11.02 1.39
C ALA A 328 23.91 9.99 1.36
N GLY A 329 23.61 8.74 1.69
CA GLY A 329 24.56 7.64 1.60
C GLY A 329 24.63 7.03 0.21
N CYS A 330 23.73 7.41 -0.69
CA CYS A 330 23.72 7.02 -2.09
C CYS A 330 23.17 8.15 -2.98
N ALA A 331 23.47 8.11 -4.28
CA ALA A 331 22.81 8.94 -5.27
C ALA A 331 21.40 8.43 -5.50
N GLY A 332 20.41 9.33 -5.64
CA GLY A 332 19.02 8.95 -5.85
C GLY A 332 18.00 10.07 -5.67
N LEU A 333 16.73 9.71 -5.62
CA LEU A 333 15.59 10.63 -5.50
C LEU A 333 15.09 10.65 -4.04
N VAL A 334 15.03 11.82 -3.41
CA VAL A 334 14.40 12.00 -2.09
C VAL A 334 12.89 11.94 -2.26
N TYR A 335 12.28 10.79 -2.02
CA TYR A 335 10.86 10.56 -2.31
C TYR A 335 9.94 10.65 -1.09
N ALA A 336 10.48 10.55 0.13
CA ALA A 336 9.72 10.73 1.37
C ALA A 336 10.56 11.41 2.45
N ARG A 337 9.89 12.16 3.33
CA ARG A 337 10.50 12.91 4.43
C ARG A 337 9.60 12.90 5.65
N ARG A 338 10.24 13.07 6.81
CA ARG A 338 9.53 13.25 8.07
C ARG A 338 8.83 14.62 8.13
N ALA A 339 7.51 14.63 8.37
CA ALA A 339 6.73 15.84 8.56
C ALA A 339 6.99 16.50 9.91
N GLN A 340 7.11 15.69 10.97
CA GLN A 340 7.50 16.22 12.28
C GLN A 340 8.94 16.66 12.26
N ARG A 341 9.17 17.94 12.48
CA ARG A 341 10.53 18.54 12.45
C ARG A 341 11.36 18.27 13.71
N PHE A 342 10.89 17.46 14.62
CA PHE A 342 11.68 16.87 15.70
C PHE A 342 11.87 15.37 15.43
N ALA A 343 13.13 14.93 15.46
CA ALA A 343 13.48 13.52 15.33
C ALA A 343 14.07 13.01 16.66
N PRO A 344 13.52 11.94 17.26
CA PRO A 344 14.23 11.17 18.27
C PRO A 344 15.37 10.37 17.62
N THR A 345 16.32 9.89 18.45
CA THR A 345 17.38 8.99 17.97
C THR A 345 16.81 7.78 17.24
N GLY A 346 17.38 7.45 16.09
CA GLY A 346 16.97 6.32 15.25
C GLY A 346 15.77 6.61 14.34
N ALA A 347 15.10 7.76 14.49
CA ALA A 347 13.97 8.08 13.61
C ALA A 347 14.41 8.29 12.16
N THR A 348 13.63 7.81 11.21
CA THR A 348 13.80 8.09 9.78
C THR A 348 13.52 9.56 9.52
N VAL A 349 14.45 10.25 8.90
CA VAL A 349 14.38 11.67 8.51
C VAL A 349 13.94 11.81 7.06
N ALA A 350 14.54 11.01 6.18
CA ALA A 350 14.21 10.97 4.75
C ALA A 350 14.41 9.57 4.19
N LYS A 351 13.73 9.29 3.06
CA LYS A 351 13.90 8.07 2.26
C LYS A 351 14.39 8.47 0.87
N ILE A 352 15.42 7.78 0.38
CA ILE A 352 16.01 8.01 -0.95
C ILE A 352 15.84 6.76 -1.78
N ALA A 353 15.25 6.90 -2.96
CA ALA A 353 15.16 5.85 -3.95
C ALA A 353 16.47 5.80 -4.75
N SER A 354 17.12 4.64 -4.80
CA SER A 354 18.40 4.43 -5.50
C SER A 354 18.36 3.14 -6.30
N ASP A 355 19.06 3.10 -7.41
CA ASP A 355 19.27 1.89 -8.22
C ASP A 355 20.29 0.91 -7.59
N ARG A 356 20.95 1.32 -6.51
CA ARG A 356 21.94 0.52 -5.79
C ARG A 356 21.30 -0.22 -4.62
N THR A 357 21.62 -1.49 -4.48
CA THR A 357 21.33 -2.25 -3.25
C THR A 357 22.26 -1.72 -2.15
N THR A 358 21.69 -1.01 -1.18
CA THR A 358 22.48 -0.46 -0.07
C THR A 358 22.70 -1.52 1.01
N ALA A 359 23.89 -1.56 1.62
CA ALA A 359 24.23 -2.49 2.71
C ALA A 359 23.38 -2.24 3.98
N SER A 360 22.65 -1.13 4.04
CA SER A 360 21.73 -0.74 5.12
C SER A 360 20.34 -1.37 5.01
N ALA A 361 20.07 -2.12 3.94
CA ALA A 361 18.78 -2.74 3.66
C ALA A 361 18.49 -3.98 4.52
N THR A 362 19.01 -4.03 5.74
CA THR A 362 18.57 -5.02 6.71
C THR A 362 17.22 -4.62 7.29
N THR A 363 16.18 -5.16 6.63
CA THR A 363 14.98 -5.68 7.28
C THR A 363 14.23 -4.76 8.24
N HIS A 364 13.02 -4.61 7.93
CA HIS A 364 11.82 -4.23 8.68
C HIS A 364 11.20 -2.92 8.19
N LEU A 365 10.22 -3.10 7.28
CA LEU A 365 9.14 -2.13 7.02
C LEU A 365 8.28 -1.99 8.30
N THR A 366 8.89 -1.67 9.44
CA THR A 366 8.23 -1.70 10.76
C THR A 366 7.85 -0.31 11.27
N ASP A 367 8.07 0.74 10.52
CA ASP A 367 7.65 2.08 10.94
C ASP A 367 6.37 2.52 10.25
#